data_ad5e0365cc606d400616e8e0cc876b20
#
_entry.id   ad5e0365cc606d400616e8e0cc876b20
#
_cell.length_a   1.000
_cell.length_b   1.000
_cell.length_c   1.000
_cell.angle_alpha   90.00
_cell.angle_beta   90.00
_cell.angle_gamma   90.00
#
_symmetry.space_group_name_H-M   'P 1'
#
loop_
_entity.id
_entity.type
_entity.pdbx_description
1 polymer ?
#
loop_
_entity_poly.entity_id
_entity_poly.type
_entity_poly.pdbx_seq_one_letter_code
_entity_poly.pdbx_strand_id
1 'polypeptide(L)'
;MKRVLPIACLILISTFAQAQGAKEYTQKGRELYEKGEFMEALLNVNKAIETDKNYAAAYYLRGNLKDNFEDRHGAMKDYNTAIEKNIKFADAFFARGNVKMKLQDYYGAISDYTSAITINENYIEAYFNRGKAKQFLQAYEDAINDCSKIITINPKNVDAYYMRGILRINFGDMKNGCLDLSKAGELGDLKAYETIKEKCNQKSQDSDGAY
;
A
#
# COMPACT_ATOMS: atom_id res chain seq x y z
N MET A 1 -46.54 15.57 -32.63
CA MET A 1 -46.48 14.95 -31.32
C MET A 1 -45.08 15.14 -30.72
N LYS A 2 -44.91 16.05 -29.76
CA LYS A 2 -43.64 16.23 -29.02
C LYS A 2 -43.55 15.09 -28.02
N ARG A 3 -42.57 14.19 -28.20
CA ARG A 3 -42.29 13.15 -27.21
C ARG A 3 -41.66 13.80 -25.99
N VAL A 4 -42.40 13.93 -24.91
CA VAL A 4 -41.88 14.34 -23.61
C VAL A 4 -41.10 13.16 -23.06
N LEU A 5 -39.76 13.27 -22.93
CA LEU A 5 -38.98 12.28 -22.24
C LEU A 5 -39.46 12.22 -20.77
N PRO A 6 -39.65 10.99 -20.19
CA PRO A 6 -40.06 10.88 -18.82
C PRO A 6 -38.99 11.48 -17.89
N ILE A 7 -39.41 12.15 -16.81
CA ILE A 7 -38.52 12.83 -15.84
C ILE A 7 -37.40 11.88 -15.35
N ALA A 8 -37.69 10.58 -15.19
CA ALA A 8 -36.69 9.57 -14.82
C ALA A 8 -35.52 9.47 -15.82
N CYS A 9 -35.76 9.61 -17.13
CA CYS A 9 -34.73 9.60 -18.17
C CYS A 9 -33.85 10.88 -18.10
N LEU A 10 -34.42 12.02 -17.77
CA LEU A 10 -33.66 13.27 -17.62
C LEU A 10 -32.75 13.23 -16.40
N ILE A 11 -33.20 12.64 -15.28
CA ILE A 11 -32.38 12.44 -14.08
C ILE A 11 -31.22 11.48 -14.37
N LEU A 12 -31.45 10.36 -15.07
CA LEU A 12 -30.41 9.40 -15.42
C LEU A 12 -29.35 10.01 -16.36
N ILE A 13 -29.78 10.85 -17.32
CA ILE A 13 -28.85 11.54 -18.24
C ILE A 13 -28.00 12.57 -17.45
N SER A 14 -28.58 13.31 -16.51
CA SER A 14 -27.84 14.29 -15.73
C SER A 14 -26.80 13.61 -14.79
N THR A 15 -27.16 12.53 -14.12
CA THR A 15 -26.21 11.79 -13.25
C THR A 15 -25.09 11.14 -14.04
N PHE A 16 -25.36 10.63 -15.24
CA PHE A 16 -24.34 10.08 -16.12
C PHE A 16 -23.36 11.17 -16.60
N ALA A 17 -23.85 12.32 -17.00
CA ALA A 17 -23.01 13.45 -17.42
C ALA A 17 -22.14 13.97 -16.27
N GLN A 18 -22.66 14.01 -15.02
CA GLN A 18 -21.91 14.40 -13.83
C GLN A 18 -20.79 13.39 -13.54
N ALA A 19 -21.09 12.08 -13.55
CA ALA A 19 -20.09 11.04 -13.34
C ALA A 19 -18.98 11.08 -14.40
N GLN A 20 -19.32 11.34 -15.66
CA GLN A 20 -18.36 11.51 -16.75
C GLN A 20 -17.46 12.73 -16.52
N GLY A 21 -18.02 13.88 -16.14
CA GLY A 21 -17.25 15.10 -15.84
C GLY A 21 -16.31 14.92 -14.65
N ALA A 22 -16.77 14.27 -13.56
CA ALA A 22 -15.93 13.97 -12.41
C ALA A 22 -14.76 13.05 -12.78
N LYS A 23 -15.00 12.05 -13.64
CA LYS A 23 -13.96 11.15 -14.15
C LYS A 23 -12.89 11.91 -14.94
N GLU A 24 -13.31 12.80 -15.84
CA GLU A 24 -12.39 13.61 -16.67
C GLU A 24 -11.52 14.53 -15.83
N TYR A 25 -12.11 15.25 -14.87
CA TYR A 25 -11.34 16.09 -13.95
C TYR A 25 -10.39 15.28 -13.07
N THR A 26 -10.79 14.10 -12.59
CA THR A 26 -9.94 13.24 -11.80
C THR A 26 -8.77 12.71 -12.64
N GLN A 27 -9.02 12.31 -13.88
CA GLN A 27 -7.97 11.85 -14.79
C GLN A 27 -6.95 12.97 -15.06
N LYS A 28 -7.41 14.18 -15.35
CA LYS A 28 -6.53 15.34 -15.51
C LYS A 28 -5.75 15.66 -14.24
N GLY A 29 -6.39 15.57 -13.08
CA GLY A 29 -5.73 15.72 -11.78
C GLY A 29 -4.63 14.66 -11.56
N ARG A 30 -4.84 13.42 -11.98
CA ARG A 30 -3.84 12.34 -11.91
C ARG A 30 -2.64 12.63 -12.81
N GLU A 31 -2.87 13.03 -14.06
CA GLU A 31 -1.80 13.38 -15.00
C GLU A 31 -0.92 14.53 -14.48
N LEU A 32 -1.55 15.53 -13.85
CA LEU A 32 -0.85 16.65 -13.22
C LEU A 32 -0.08 16.18 -11.97
N TYR A 33 -0.66 15.28 -11.18
CA TYR A 33 0.02 14.67 -10.02
C TYR A 33 1.30 13.93 -10.45
N GLU A 34 1.23 13.14 -11.51
CA GLU A 34 2.37 12.39 -12.06
C GLU A 34 3.48 13.30 -12.60
N LYS A 35 3.12 14.52 -13.07
CA LYS A 35 4.07 15.56 -13.48
C LYS A 35 4.64 16.37 -12.31
N GLY A 36 4.16 16.18 -11.09
CA GLY A 36 4.54 16.99 -9.93
C GLY A 36 3.82 18.33 -9.82
N GLU A 37 2.83 18.60 -10.68
CA GLU A 37 2.04 19.83 -10.70
C GLU A 37 0.91 19.76 -9.66
N PHE A 38 1.26 19.61 -8.38
CA PHE A 38 0.35 19.24 -7.30
C PHE A 38 -0.77 20.26 -7.04
N MET A 39 -0.50 21.57 -7.18
CA MET A 39 -1.52 22.59 -6.95
C MET A 39 -2.59 22.56 -8.04
N GLU A 40 -2.20 22.38 -9.30
CA GLU A 40 -3.14 22.27 -10.42
C GLU A 40 -3.90 20.93 -10.37
N ALA A 41 -3.23 19.86 -9.95
CA ALA A 41 -3.88 18.60 -9.67
C ALA A 41 -4.99 18.76 -8.62
N LEU A 42 -4.71 19.45 -7.51
CA LEU A 42 -5.67 19.71 -6.44
C LEU A 42 -6.88 20.51 -6.93
N LEU A 43 -6.68 21.52 -7.78
CA LEU A 43 -7.78 22.29 -8.38
C LEU A 43 -8.71 21.41 -9.23
N ASN A 44 -8.12 20.52 -10.07
CA ASN A 44 -8.91 19.61 -10.90
C ASN A 44 -9.66 18.57 -10.05
N VAL A 45 -9.01 18.01 -9.02
CA VAL A 45 -9.66 17.04 -8.13
C VAL A 45 -10.80 17.68 -7.33
N ASN A 46 -10.67 18.92 -6.89
CA ASN A 46 -11.77 19.63 -6.24
C ASN A 46 -12.96 19.85 -7.19
N LYS A 47 -12.71 20.21 -8.46
CA LYS A 47 -13.76 20.27 -9.49
C LYS A 47 -14.44 18.92 -9.71
N ALA A 48 -13.69 17.82 -9.68
CA ALA A 48 -14.26 16.48 -9.76
C ALA A 48 -15.25 16.23 -8.63
N ILE A 49 -14.87 16.56 -7.38
CA ILE A 49 -15.70 16.38 -6.20
C ILE A 49 -16.94 17.31 -6.23
N GLU A 50 -16.79 18.52 -6.72
CA GLU A 50 -17.92 19.45 -6.91
C GLU A 50 -18.91 18.91 -7.95
N THR A 51 -18.40 18.30 -9.02
CA THR A 51 -19.19 17.71 -10.10
C THR A 51 -19.93 16.45 -9.65
N ASP A 52 -19.24 15.55 -8.94
CA ASP A 52 -19.85 14.34 -8.36
C ASP A 52 -19.28 14.07 -6.95
N LYS A 53 -20.10 14.39 -5.94
CA LYS A 53 -19.77 14.18 -4.52
C LYS A 53 -19.66 12.70 -4.12
N ASN A 54 -20.03 11.75 -5.00
CA ASN A 54 -19.95 10.32 -4.74
C ASN A 54 -18.79 9.65 -5.47
N TYR A 55 -17.97 10.40 -6.22
CA TYR A 55 -16.91 9.85 -7.01
C TYR A 55 -15.67 9.52 -6.12
N ALA A 56 -15.60 8.30 -5.62
CA ALA A 56 -14.59 7.82 -4.66
C ALA A 56 -13.14 8.09 -5.11
N ALA A 57 -12.84 7.93 -6.42
CA ALA A 57 -11.49 8.11 -6.94
C ALA A 57 -10.98 9.56 -6.81
N ALA A 58 -11.86 10.56 -6.83
CA ALA A 58 -11.47 11.95 -6.61
C ALA A 58 -11.03 12.18 -5.16
N TYR A 59 -11.75 11.64 -4.17
CA TYR A 59 -11.34 11.73 -2.77
C TYR A 59 -10.02 10.99 -2.53
N TYR A 60 -9.85 9.80 -3.10
CA TYR A 60 -8.59 9.07 -3.02
C TYR A 60 -7.40 9.91 -3.55
N LEU A 61 -7.54 10.48 -4.75
CA LEU A 61 -6.48 11.31 -5.33
C LEU A 61 -6.21 12.58 -4.52
N ARG A 62 -7.26 13.21 -3.94
CA ARG A 62 -7.08 14.35 -3.04
C ARG A 62 -6.38 13.93 -1.75
N GLY A 63 -6.67 12.75 -1.23
CA GLY A 63 -5.96 12.15 -0.10
C GLY A 63 -4.47 12.01 -0.40
N ASN A 64 -4.10 11.48 -1.58
CA ASN A 64 -2.70 11.35 -2.01
C ASN A 64 -2.01 12.73 -2.10
N LEU A 65 -2.69 13.74 -2.65
CA LEU A 65 -2.17 15.11 -2.71
C LEU A 65 -1.93 15.69 -1.32
N LYS A 66 -2.86 15.49 -0.39
CA LYS A 66 -2.72 15.95 1.00
C LYS A 66 -1.60 15.23 1.75
N ASP A 67 -1.44 13.91 1.55
CA ASP A 67 -0.31 13.17 2.14
C ASP A 67 1.03 13.64 1.58
N ASN A 68 1.08 14.01 0.30
CA ASN A 68 2.26 14.64 -0.32
C ASN A 68 2.59 15.99 0.30
N PHE A 69 1.59 16.78 0.69
CA PHE A 69 1.74 18.04 1.44
C PHE A 69 1.90 17.82 2.96
N GLU A 70 2.08 16.59 3.42
CA GLU A 70 2.17 16.20 4.83
C GLU A 70 0.92 16.47 5.67
N ASP A 71 -0.22 16.85 5.07
CA ASP A 71 -1.52 16.92 5.72
C ASP A 71 -2.10 15.51 5.92
N ARG A 72 -1.49 14.76 6.86
CA ARG A 72 -1.87 13.36 7.14
C ARG A 72 -3.30 13.24 7.64
N HIS A 73 -3.78 14.20 8.42
CA HIS A 73 -5.14 14.19 8.93
C HIS A 73 -6.18 14.46 7.82
N GLY A 74 -5.90 15.42 6.95
CA GLY A 74 -6.71 15.67 5.78
C GLY A 74 -6.71 14.52 4.79
N ALA A 75 -5.57 13.84 4.60
CA ALA A 75 -5.45 12.66 3.78
C ALA A 75 -6.32 11.51 4.32
N MET A 76 -6.22 11.21 5.63
CA MET A 76 -7.06 10.18 6.27
C MET A 76 -8.55 10.45 6.11
N LYS A 77 -8.98 11.72 6.26
CA LYS A 77 -10.38 12.10 6.06
C LYS A 77 -10.85 11.81 4.64
N ASP A 78 -10.03 12.14 3.64
CA ASP A 78 -10.37 11.89 2.24
C ASP A 78 -10.35 10.39 1.91
N TYR A 79 -9.39 9.61 2.43
CA TYR A 79 -9.41 8.16 2.25
C TYR A 79 -10.62 7.50 2.93
N ASN A 80 -11.03 7.96 4.12
CA ASN A 80 -12.26 7.50 4.75
C ASN A 80 -13.45 7.73 3.84
N THR A 81 -13.58 8.94 3.28
CA THR A 81 -14.67 9.26 2.35
C THR A 81 -14.60 8.40 1.09
N ALA A 82 -13.41 8.16 0.52
CA ALA A 82 -13.24 7.29 -0.63
C ALA A 82 -13.72 5.85 -0.34
N ILE A 83 -13.39 5.31 0.83
CA ILE A 83 -13.80 3.97 1.28
C ILE A 83 -15.32 3.92 1.53
N GLU A 84 -15.91 4.94 2.14
CA GLU A 84 -17.35 5.05 2.34
C GLU A 84 -18.12 5.05 1.00
N LYS A 85 -17.58 5.73 -0.02
CA LYS A 85 -18.18 5.77 -1.36
C LYS A 85 -17.91 4.49 -2.16
N ASN A 86 -16.82 3.79 -1.90
CA ASN A 86 -16.49 2.52 -2.54
C ASN A 86 -15.79 1.59 -1.54
N ILE A 87 -16.55 0.71 -0.91
CA ILE A 87 -16.05 -0.26 0.08
C ILE A 87 -15.05 -1.29 -0.50
N LYS A 88 -15.01 -1.45 -1.83
CA LYS A 88 -14.06 -2.32 -2.54
C LYS A 88 -12.85 -1.58 -3.10
N PHE A 89 -12.51 -0.43 -2.57
CA PHE A 89 -11.39 0.37 -3.04
C PHE A 89 -10.09 -0.01 -2.32
N ALA A 90 -9.45 -1.08 -2.77
CA ALA A 90 -8.21 -1.61 -2.17
C ALA A 90 -7.11 -0.54 -1.99
N ASP A 91 -6.90 0.31 -3.01
CA ASP A 91 -5.86 1.35 -2.97
C ASP A 91 -6.14 2.41 -1.90
N ALA A 92 -7.41 2.73 -1.61
CA ALA A 92 -7.74 3.68 -0.57
C ALA A 92 -7.46 3.12 0.84
N PHE A 93 -7.73 1.83 1.07
CA PHE A 93 -7.33 1.15 2.30
C PHE A 93 -5.79 1.12 2.42
N PHE A 94 -5.09 0.72 1.35
CA PHE A 94 -3.64 0.67 1.35
C PHE A 94 -3.02 2.04 1.66
N ALA A 95 -3.47 3.11 1.00
CA ALA A 95 -2.98 4.47 1.22
C ALA A 95 -3.26 4.96 2.65
N ARG A 96 -4.45 4.69 3.20
CA ARG A 96 -4.77 5.00 4.59
C ARG A 96 -3.88 4.24 5.57
N GLY A 97 -3.62 2.96 5.29
CA GLY A 97 -2.67 2.14 6.04
C GLY A 97 -1.25 2.74 6.04
N ASN A 98 -0.80 3.26 4.88
CA ASN A 98 0.49 3.93 4.79
C ASN A 98 0.56 5.20 5.66
N VAL A 99 -0.51 5.99 5.70
CA VAL A 99 -0.57 7.17 6.59
C VAL A 99 -0.54 6.73 8.05
N LYS A 100 -1.29 5.68 8.43
CA LYS A 100 -1.27 5.13 9.80
C LYS A 100 0.13 4.61 10.19
N MET A 101 0.86 3.98 9.27
CA MET A 101 2.27 3.60 9.47
C MET A 101 3.15 4.81 9.80
N LYS A 102 3.02 5.91 9.05
CA LYS A 102 3.74 7.16 9.31
C LYS A 102 3.38 7.78 10.67
N LEU A 103 2.16 7.55 11.14
CA LEU A 103 1.66 7.96 12.47
C LEU A 103 1.96 6.94 13.57
N GLN A 104 2.67 5.85 13.27
CA GLN A 104 2.98 4.73 14.18
C GLN A 104 1.74 3.99 14.72
N ASP A 105 0.58 4.15 14.09
CA ASP A 105 -0.60 3.33 14.34
C ASP A 105 -0.46 1.99 13.59
N TYR A 106 0.40 1.11 14.11
CA TYR A 106 0.70 -0.17 13.46
C TYR A 106 -0.50 -1.11 13.42
N TYR A 107 -1.32 -1.13 14.46
CA TYR A 107 -2.53 -1.96 14.49
C TYR A 107 -3.56 -1.48 13.48
N GLY A 108 -3.80 -0.18 13.40
CA GLY A 108 -4.68 0.40 12.41
C GLY A 108 -4.18 0.20 10.97
N ALA A 109 -2.86 0.27 10.76
CA ALA A 109 -2.23 -0.01 9.46
C ALA A 109 -2.43 -1.48 9.04
N ILE A 110 -2.19 -2.43 9.96
CA ILE A 110 -2.42 -3.88 9.71
C ILE A 110 -3.88 -4.14 9.32
N SER A 111 -4.83 -3.52 10.00
CA SER A 111 -6.26 -3.64 9.67
C SER A 111 -6.55 -3.15 8.25
N ASP A 112 -6.02 -1.99 7.86
CA ASP A 112 -6.23 -1.42 6.53
C ASP A 112 -5.56 -2.24 5.43
N TYR A 113 -4.31 -2.69 5.62
CA TYR A 113 -3.65 -3.59 4.67
C TYR A 113 -4.37 -4.93 4.55
N THR A 114 -4.94 -5.45 5.64
CA THR A 114 -5.74 -6.67 5.60
C THR A 114 -7.00 -6.47 4.76
N SER A 115 -7.67 -5.32 4.89
CA SER A 115 -8.81 -4.98 4.04
C SER A 115 -8.42 -4.87 2.56
N ALA A 116 -7.28 -4.21 2.26
CA ALA A 116 -6.76 -4.11 0.89
C ALA A 116 -6.47 -5.51 0.29
N ILE A 117 -5.83 -6.39 1.07
CA ILE A 117 -5.52 -7.78 0.68
C ILE A 117 -6.79 -8.60 0.47
N THR A 118 -7.81 -8.41 1.31
CA THR A 118 -9.10 -9.13 1.16
C THR A 118 -9.79 -8.75 -0.15
N ILE A 119 -9.63 -7.50 -0.61
CA ILE A 119 -10.19 -7.03 -1.88
C ILE A 119 -9.32 -7.48 -3.07
N ASN A 120 -8.00 -7.43 -2.92
CA ASN A 120 -7.02 -7.85 -3.93
C ASN A 120 -6.00 -8.82 -3.30
N GLU A 121 -6.22 -10.11 -3.44
CA GLU A 121 -5.39 -11.18 -2.86
C GLU A 121 -3.96 -11.22 -3.39
N ASN A 122 -3.67 -10.51 -4.49
CA ASN A 122 -2.34 -10.42 -5.08
C ASN A 122 -1.66 -9.06 -4.83
N TYR A 123 -2.12 -8.28 -3.86
CA TYR A 123 -1.58 -6.95 -3.56
C TYR A 123 -0.25 -7.08 -2.79
N ILE A 124 0.84 -7.27 -3.53
CA ILE A 124 2.20 -7.49 -3.00
C ILE A 124 2.62 -6.39 -2.02
N GLU A 125 2.41 -5.11 -2.38
CA GLU A 125 2.80 -3.97 -1.56
C GLU A 125 2.04 -3.94 -0.22
N ALA A 126 0.79 -4.38 -0.21
CA ALA A 126 -0.01 -4.46 1.01
C ALA A 126 0.49 -5.57 1.94
N TYR A 127 0.85 -6.74 1.42
CA TYR A 127 1.52 -7.79 2.21
C TYR A 127 2.85 -7.29 2.78
N PHE A 128 3.67 -6.63 1.95
CA PHE A 128 4.98 -6.16 2.37
C PHE A 128 4.88 -5.13 3.49
N ASN A 129 4.00 -4.14 3.36
CA ASN A 129 3.81 -3.10 4.36
C ASN A 129 3.12 -3.66 5.62
N ARG A 130 2.21 -4.65 5.49
CA ARG A 130 1.63 -5.36 6.64
C ARG A 130 2.71 -6.14 7.40
N GLY A 131 3.58 -6.84 6.69
CA GLY A 131 4.73 -7.51 7.27
C GLY A 131 5.65 -6.56 8.03
N LYS A 132 5.93 -5.36 7.48
CA LYS A 132 6.68 -4.31 8.18
C LYS A 132 5.96 -3.84 9.45
N ALA A 133 4.66 -3.59 9.39
CA ALA A 133 3.90 -3.18 10.58
C ALA A 133 3.94 -4.25 11.67
N LYS A 134 3.81 -5.53 11.30
CA LYS A 134 3.95 -6.67 12.21
C LYS A 134 5.36 -6.79 12.78
N GLN A 135 6.40 -6.50 11.99
CA GLN A 135 7.79 -6.46 12.47
C GLN A 135 7.99 -5.42 13.57
N PHE A 136 7.42 -4.21 13.42
CA PHE A 136 7.47 -3.19 14.47
C PHE A 136 6.81 -3.65 15.78
N LEU A 137 5.79 -4.50 15.68
CA LEU A 137 5.11 -5.12 16.82
C LEU A 137 5.79 -6.43 17.28
N GLN A 138 6.93 -6.80 16.70
CA GLN A 138 7.66 -8.05 16.96
C GLN A 138 6.85 -9.33 16.68
N ALA A 139 5.77 -9.23 15.92
CA ALA A 139 4.96 -10.36 15.46
C ALA A 139 5.65 -11.04 14.25
N TYR A 140 6.82 -11.62 14.52
CA TYR A 140 7.73 -12.12 13.47
C TYR A 140 7.14 -13.24 12.65
N GLU A 141 6.47 -14.20 13.27
CA GLU A 141 5.85 -15.33 12.58
C GLU A 141 4.81 -14.89 11.56
N ASP A 142 3.94 -13.97 11.97
CA ASP A 142 2.92 -13.39 11.08
C ASP A 142 3.53 -12.55 9.94
N ALA A 143 4.65 -11.87 10.20
CA ALA A 143 5.36 -11.12 9.17
C ALA A 143 6.07 -12.07 8.17
N ILE A 144 6.64 -13.19 8.63
CA ILE A 144 7.21 -14.26 7.79
C ILE A 144 6.16 -14.85 6.84
N ASN A 145 4.93 -15.03 7.34
CA ASN A 145 3.82 -15.53 6.53
C ASN A 145 3.45 -14.55 5.42
N ASP A 146 3.44 -13.24 5.69
CA ASP A 146 3.20 -12.21 4.67
C ASP A 146 4.29 -12.23 3.57
N CYS A 147 5.58 -12.29 3.95
CA CYS A 147 6.68 -12.42 2.98
C CYS A 147 6.59 -13.73 2.17
N SER A 148 6.18 -14.83 2.81
CA SER A 148 6.00 -16.12 2.13
C SER A 148 4.89 -16.06 1.09
N LYS A 149 3.81 -15.31 1.37
CA LYS A 149 2.75 -15.07 0.39
C LYS A 149 3.24 -14.26 -0.81
N ILE A 150 4.07 -13.22 -0.57
CA ILE A 150 4.70 -12.46 -1.67
C ILE A 150 5.54 -13.38 -2.55
N ILE A 151 6.37 -14.25 -1.95
CA ILE A 151 7.21 -15.20 -2.69
C ILE A 151 6.36 -16.20 -3.49
N THR A 152 5.21 -16.59 -2.97
CA THR A 152 4.26 -17.43 -3.70
C THR A 152 3.69 -16.72 -4.94
N ILE A 153 3.37 -15.43 -4.83
CA ILE A 153 2.85 -14.60 -5.94
C ILE A 153 3.97 -14.31 -6.95
N ASN A 154 5.14 -13.91 -6.46
CA ASN A 154 6.31 -13.58 -7.26
C ASN A 154 7.57 -14.29 -6.71
N PRO A 155 7.93 -15.47 -7.22
CA PRO A 155 9.09 -16.26 -6.75
C PRO A 155 10.47 -15.59 -6.96
N LYS A 156 10.52 -14.46 -7.67
CA LYS A 156 11.74 -13.67 -7.88
C LYS A 156 11.75 -12.35 -7.10
N ASN A 157 10.83 -12.17 -6.16
CA ASN A 157 10.79 -10.95 -5.36
C ASN A 157 11.95 -10.92 -4.36
N VAL A 158 12.97 -10.13 -4.69
CA VAL A 158 14.21 -9.98 -3.92
C VAL A 158 13.95 -9.46 -2.51
N ASP A 159 13.15 -8.39 -2.42
CA ASP A 159 12.84 -7.73 -1.14
C ASP A 159 12.12 -8.67 -0.17
N ALA A 160 11.25 -9.54 -0.68
CA ALA A 160 10.52 -10.50 0.14
C ALA A 160 11.46 -11.57 0.73
N TYR A 161 12.42 -12.06 -0.04
CA TYR A 161 13.45 -12.98 0.49
C TYR A 161 14.33 -12.28 1.54
N TYR A 162 14.80 -11.08 1.24
CA TYR A 162 15.63 -10.33 2.18
C TYR A 162 14.88 -10.07 3.49
N MET A 163 13.66 -9.54 3.41
CA MET A 163 12.84 -9.24 4.57
C MET A 163 12.53 -10.53 5.37
N ARG A 164 12.15 -11.62 4.70
CA ARG A 164 11.87 -12.89 5.37
C ARG A 164 13.10 -13.45 6.05
N GLY A 165 14.27 -13.32 5.44
CA GLY A 165 15.55 -13.69 6.02
C GLY A 165 15.82 -12.97 7.34
N ILE A 166 15.68 -11.65 7.35
CA ILE A 166 15.84 -10.84 8.57
C ILE A 166 14.80 -11.22 9.65
N LEU A 167 13.54 -11.39 9.26
CA LEU A 167 12.47 -11.77 10.19
C LEU A 167 12.73 -13.13 10.84
N ARG A 168 13.20 -14.13 10.06
CA ARG A 168 13.55 -15.46 10.56
C ARG A 168 14.72 -15.41 11.54
N ILE A 169 15.76 -14.62 11.23
CA ILE A 169 16.88 -14.41 12.16
C ILE A 169 16.39 -13.81 13.47
N ASN A 170 15.55 -12.78 13.42
CA ASN A 170 14.99 -12.13 14.60
C ASN A 170 14.05 -13.06 15.40
N PHE A 171 13.39 -13.99 14.72
CA PHE A 171 12.56 -15.04 15.33
C PHE A 171 13.36 -16.19 15.95
N GLY A 172 14.69 -16.26 15.65
CA GLY A 172 15.58 -17.33 16.13
C GLY A 172 15.85 -18.44 15.12
N ASP A 173 15.23 -18.41 13.94
CA ASP A 173 15.47 -19.37 12.85
C ASP A 173 16.64 -18.90 11.98
N MET A 174 17.83 -18.94 12.56
CA MET A 174 19.07 -18.49 11.92
C MET A 174 19.33 -19.22 10.60
N LYS A 175 19.16 -20.56 10.59
CA LYS A 175 19.45 -21.39 9.42
C LYS A 175 18.64 -20.97 8.18
N ASN A 176 17.32 -20.93 8.32
CA ASN A 176 16.44 -20.59 7.20
C ASN A 176 16.51 -19.08 6.88
N GLY A 177 16.81 -18.24 7.87
CA GLY A 177 17.06 -16.83 7.64
C GLY A 177 18.26 -16.57 6.74
N CYS A 178 19.39 -17.26 7.00
CA CYS A 178 20.58 -17.16 6.16
C CYS A 178 20.37 -17.73 4.75
N LEU A 179 19.55 -18.78 4.61
CA LEU A 179 19.18 -19.32 3.29
C LEU A 179 18.34 -18.31 2.48
N ASP A 180 17.39 -17.64 3.11
CA ASP A 180 16.62 -16.59 2.45
C ASP A 180 17.48 -15.40 2.02
N LEU A 181 18.42 -14.96 2.87
CA LEU A 181 19.38 -13.92 2.51
C LEU A 181 20.28 -14.34 1.35
N SER A 182 20.76 -15.61 1.34
CA SER A 182 21.51 -16.16 0.22
C SER A 182 20.70 -16.10 -1.07
N LYS A 183 19.41 -16.46 -0.99
CA LYS A 183 18.50 -16.38 -2.14
C LYS A 183 18.29 -14.94 -2.64
N ALA A 184 18.16 -13.98 -1.73
CA ALA A 184 18.11 -12.56 -2.11
C ALA A 184 19.38 -12.11 -2.85
N GLY A 185 20.56 -12.54 -2.35
CA GLY A 185 21.85 -12.27 -2.99
C GLY A 185 21.96 -12.88 -4.39
N GLU A 186 21.57 -14.15 -4.57
CA GLU A 186 21.49 -14.82 -5.89
C GLU A 186 20.58 -14.09 -6.87
N LEU A 187 19.52 -13.44 -6.37
CA LEU A 187 18.58 -12.66 -7.16
C LEU A 187 19.03 -11.21 -7.40
N GLY A 188 20.22 -10.83 -6.90
CA GLY A 188 20.88 -9.56 -7.19
C GLY A 188 20.95 -8.54 -6.05
N ASP A 189 20.50 -8.87 -4.84
CA ASP A 189 20.67 -8.00 -3.67
C ASP A 189 22.06 -8.12 -3.05
N LEU A 190 22.98 -7.24 -3.45
CA LEU A 190 24.35 -7.21 -2.91
C LEU A 190 24.40 -6.95 -1.39
N LYS A 191 23.43 -6.22 -0.84
CA LYS A 191 23.30 -5.96 0.59
C LYS A 191 23.05 -7.23 1.40
N ALA A 192 22.40 -8.22 0.79
CA ALA A 192 22.17 -9.50 1.43
C ALA A 192 23.48 -10.21 1.82
N TYR A 193 24.52 -10.12 0.99
CA TYR A 193 25.84 -10.73 1.29
C TYR A 193 26.53 -10.04 2.49
N GLU A 194 26.42 -8.73 2.62
CA GLU A 194 26.93 -8.00 3.79
C GLU A 194 26.20 -8.48 5.07
N THR A 195 24.88 -8.57 4.97
CA THR A 195 24.04 -9.03 6.09
C THR A 195 24.36 -10.48 6.49
N ILE A 196 24.63 -11.37 5.52
CA ILE A 196 25.07 -12.75 5.78
C ILE A 196 26.41 -12.74 6.55
N LYS A 197 27.36 -11.93 6.11
CA LYS A 197 28.66 -11.83 6.79
C LYS A 197 28.52 -11.36 8.23
N GLU A 198 27.65 -10.40 8.48
CA GLU A 198 27.43 -9.85 9.82
C GLU A 198 26.64 -10.79 10.74
N LYS A 199 25.58 -11.44 10.25
CA LYS A 199 24.63 -12.15 11.08
C LYS A 199 24.78 -13.67 11.03
N CYS A 200 25.24 -14.23 9.92
CA CYS A 200 25.29 -15.68 9.72
C CYS A 200 26.67 -16.30 10.04
N ASN A 201 27.75 -15.51 9.93
CA ASN A 201 29.12 -16.02 10.13
C ASN A 201 29.66 -15.80 11.55
N GLN A 202 28.90 -15.22 12.48
CA GLN A 202 29.37 -14.94 13.86
C GLN A 202 29.53 -16.19 14.72
N LYS A 203 29.10 -17.40 14.30
CA LYS A 203 29.20 -18.65 15.10
C LYS A 203 30.54 -19.36 15.08
N SER A 204 31.56 -18.84 14.40
CA SER A 204 32.88 -19.48 14.39
C SER A 204 33.86 -19.01 15.49
N GLN A 205 33.48 -18.01 16.31
CA GLN A 205 34.39 -17.48 17.33
C GLN A 205 34.14 -17.98 18.76
N ASP A 206 32.91 -18.53 19.04
CA ASP A 206 32.57 -18.98 20.41
C ASP A 206 32.88 -20.50 20.66
N SER A 207 33.34 -21.24 19.66
CA SER A 207 33.68 -22.68 19.82
C SER A 207 35.16 -22.97 20.10
N ASP A 208 36.05 -21.97 20.00
CA ASP A 208 37.50 -22.19 20.18
C ASP A 208 38.05 -21.74 21.55
N GLY A 209 37.16 -21.43 22.50
CA GLY A 209 37.53 -20.95 23.85
C GLY A 209 37.32 -21.94 25.00
N ALA A 210 37.16 -23.22 24.76
CA ALA A 210 37.02 -24.23 25.81
C ALA A 210 38.04 -25.35 25.67
N TYR A 211 39.25 -25.09 26.09
CA TYR A 211 40.24 -26.10 26.52
C TYR A 211 40.93 -25.58 27.78
#